data_77266354ea1e5b18c98ff0c6d2d7413e
#
_entry.id   77266354ea1e5b18c98ff0c6d2d7413e
#
_cell.length_a   1.000
_cell.length_b   1.000
_cell.length_c   1.000
_cell.angle_alpha   90.00
_cell.angle_beta   90.00
_cell.angle_gamma   90.00
#
_symmetry.space_group_name_H-M   'P 1'
#
loop_
_entity.id
_entity.type
_entity.pdbx_description
1 polymer ?
#
loop_
_entity_poly.entity_id
_entity_poly.type
_entity_poly.pdbx_seq_one_letter_code
_entity_poly.pdbx_strand_id
1 'polypeptide(L)'
;ELETLTGEFRYWSAMGHHMYHPEVWLIDGKSKKITTYKEAIARILQHMAQSADNQTAVQQHMAQIMSDIDNSIHRTARYLQSNTIDYVEDRYIVSEQSLYLGHPFHPTPKSASGFSEADLEKYAPECHTSFQLHYLAVHQDVLLTRYVEGKEDQVEKVLYQLADIDISEIPKDFILLPTHPYQINVLRQHPQYMQYSEQGLIKDLGVSGDSVYPTSSVRTVFSKALNIYLKLPIHVKITNFIRTNDLEQIERTIDAAQVIASVKDEVETPHFKLMFEEGYRALLPNPLGQTVEPEMDLLTNSAMIVREGIPNYHADKDIHVLASLFETMPDSPMSKLSQVIEQSGLAPEAWLECYLNRTLLPILKLFSNTGISLEAHVQNTLIELKDGIPDVCFVRDLEGICLSRTIATEKQLVPNVVAASSPVVYAHDEAWHRLKYYVVVNHLGHLVSTIGKATRNEVVLWQLVAHRLMTWKKEYANNAVFVDCVEDLYQTPTIAAKANLMSKLNDCGANPIYTHIPNPICHNKEVSYCESNNS
;
A
#
# COMPACT_ATOMS: atom_id res chain seq x y z
N GLU A 1 30.40 15.84 -27.91
CA GLU A 1 29.15 15.42 -28.57
C GLU A 1 28.20 14.87 -27.51
N LEU A 2 26.92 15.29 -27.54
CA LEU A 2 25.93 14.83 -26.57
C LEU A 2 25.49 13.41 -26.94
N GLU A 3 25.75 12.45 -26.06
CA GLU A 3 25.19 11.11 -26.18
C GLU A 3 23.68 11.17 -25.90
N THR A 4 22.88 10.49 -26.70
CA THR A 4 21.41 10.47 -26.57
C THR A 4 20.93 9.02 -26.44
N LEU A 5 20.14 8.74 -25.39
CA LEU A 5 19.36 7.51 -25.31
C LEU A 5 18.03 7.70 -26.02
N THR A 6 17.67 6.76 -26.88
CA THR A 6 16.39 6.75 -27.59
C THR A 6 15.73 5.37 -27.54
N GLY A 7 14.41 5.37 -27.47
CA GLY A 7 13.58 4.17 -27.49
C GLY A 7 12.22 4.50 -28.09
N GLU A 8 11.44 3.46 -28.37
CA GLU A 8 10.11 3.59 -28.94
C GLU A 8 9.05 3.16 -27.92
N PHE A 9 7.94 3.91 -27.89
CA PHE A 9 6.78 3.53 -27.10
C PHE A 9 5.97 2.46 -27.84
N ARG A 10 5.75 1.35 -27.20
CA ARG A 10 4.72 0.37 -27.60
C ARG A 10 3.32 0.84 -27.19
N TYR A 11 3.24 1.57 -26.10
CA TYR A 11 2.03 2.22 -25.60
C TYR A 11 2.42 3.49 -24.83
N TRP A 12 1.77 4.60 -25.14
CA TRP A 12 1.93 5.85 -24.43
C TRP A 12 0.74 6.08 -23.48
N SER A 13 1.00 6.44 -22.22
CA SER A 13 0.00 6.71 -21.19
C SER A 13 0.09 8.15 -20.71
N ALA A 14 -1.05 8.80 -20.49
CA ALA A 14 -1.12 10.17 -20.01
C ALA A 14 -0.48 10.36 -18.62
N MET A 15 -0.48 9.33 -17.79
CA MET A 15 0.08 9.37 -16.43
C MET A 15 1.39 8.58 -16.27
N GLY A 16 2.12 8.35 -17.36
CA GLY A 16 3.45 7.77 -17.31
C GLY A 16 3.52 6.25 -17.26
N HIS A 17 2.40 5.53 -17.29
CA HIS A 17 2.37 4.06 -17.38
C HIS A 17 2.69 3.55 -18.79
N HIS A 18 3.76 4.10 -19.37
CA HIS A 18 4.20 3.74 -20.71
C HIS A 18 4.62 2.29 -20.81
N MET A 19 4.47 1.71 -22.01
CA MET A 19 5.17 0.49 -22.40
C MET A 19 6.19 0.84 -23.48
N TYR A 20 7.40 0.32 -23.33
CA TYR A 20 8.47 0.53 -24.27
C TYR A 20 8.69 -0.73 -25.10
N HIS A 21 9.20 -0.57 -26.30
CA HIS A 21 9.86 -1.66 -27.00
C HIS A 21 11.13 -2.05 -26.23
N PRO A 22 11.53 -3.32 -26.23
CA PRO A 22 12.66 -3.79 -25.41
C PRO A 22 14.01 -3.21 -25.86
N GLU A 23 14.08 -2.69 -27.09
CA GLU A 23 15.31 -2.13 -27.63
C GLU A 23 15.46 -0.67 -27.26
N VAL A 24 16.60 -0.33 -26.66
CA VAL A 24 17.04 1.04 -26.37
C VAL A 24 18.34 1.26 -27.12
N TRP A 25 18.45 2.38 -27.80
CA TRP A 25 19.63 2.72 -28.58
C TRP A 25 20.38 3.90 -27.94
N LEU A 26 21.70 3.78 -27.97
CA LEU A 26 22.62 4.87 -27.68
C LEU A 26 23.05 5.49 -29.01
N ILE A 27 22.86 6.79 -29.14
CA ILE A 27 23.30 7.61 -30.28
C ILE A 27 24.46 8.47 -29.82
N ASP A 28 25.61 8.29 -30.48
CA ASP A 28 26.83 9.08 -30.30
C ASP A 28 27.28 9.58 -31.68
N GLY A 29 27.05 10.87 -31.94
CA GLY A 29 27.28 11.45 -33.26
C GLY A 29 26.50 10.71 -34.36
N LYS A 30 27.22 10.02 -35.26
CA LYS A 30 26.62 9.18 -36.34
C LYS A 30 26.45 7.73 -35.98
N SER A 31 26.95 7.28 -34.81
CA SER A 31 26.84 5.92 -34.34
C SER A 31 25.52 5.70 -33.62
N LYS A 32 24.81 4.62 -33.99
CA LYS A 32 23.62 4.15 -33.30
C LYS A 32 23.82 2.68 -32.94
N LYS A 33 23.84 2.33 -31.65
CA LYS A 33 23.97 0.94 -31.20
C LYS A 33 22.90 0.61 -30.17
N ILE A 34 22.45 -0.66 -30.14
CA ILE A 34 21.58 -1.18 -29.08
C ILE A 34 22.42 -1.21 -27.79
N THR A 35 21.83 -0.73 -26.71
CA THR A 35 22.46 -0.73 -25.39
C THR A 35 21.75 -1.70 -24.45
N THR A 36 22.45 -2.16 -23.42
CA THR A 36 21.85 -2.98 -22.36
C THR A 36 21.07 -2.10 -21.39
N TYR A 37 20.12 -2.70 -20.66
CA TYR A 37 19.40 -1.97 -19.63
C TYR A 37 20.35 -1.38 -18.55
N LYS A 38 21.43 -2.09 -18.19
CA LYS A 38 22.43 -1.63 -17.22
C LYS A 38 23.16 -0.38 -17.72
N GLU A 39 23.58 -0.38 -18.98
CA GLU A 39 24.25 0.76 -19.59
C GLU A 39 23.30 1.96 -19.70
N ALA A 40 22.05 1.73 -20.12
CA ALA A 40 21.03 2.77 -20.22
C ALA A 40 20.74 3.41 -18.86
N ILE A 41 20.51 2.62 -17.82
CA ILE A 41 20.23 3.11 -16.47
C ILE A 41 21.45 3.84 -15.89
N ALA A 42 22.66 3.30 -16.07
CA ALA A 42 23.87 3.97 -15.59
C ALA A 42 24.03 5.37 -16.19
N ARG A 43 23.72 5.54 -17.48
CA ARG A 43 23.76 6.86 -18.14
C ARG A 43 22.68 7.81 -17.65
N ILE A 44 21.46 7.31 -17.43
CA ILE A 44 20.37 8.10 -16.83
C ILE A 44 20.80 8.60 -15.46
N LEU A 45 21.32 7.73 -14.60
CA LEU A 45 21.78 8.08 -13.26
C LEU A 45 22.95 9.07 -13.30
N GLN A 46 23.93 8.89 -14.20
CA GLN A 46 25.03 9.83 -14.40
C GLN A 46 24.54 11.21 -14.81
N HIS A 47 23.58 11.28 -15.73
CA HIS A 47 22.99 12.55 -16.17
C HIS A 47 22.25 13.24 -15.00
N MET A 48 21.46 12.50 -14.23
CA MET A 48 20.75 13.03 -13.06
C MET A 48 21.74 13.51 -11.98
N ALA A 49 22.85 12.81 -11.80
CA ALA A 49 23.88 13.16 -10.81
C ALA A 49 24.62 14.47 -11.16
N GLN A 50 24.71 14.85 -12.43
CA GLN A 50 25.35 16.10 -12.85
C GLN A 50 24.61 17.35 -12.35
N SER A 51 23.30 17.24 -12.13
CA SER A 51 22.47 18.31 -11.59
C SER A 51 22.32 18.29 -10.07
N ALA A 52 23.00 17.40 -9.36
CA ALA A 52 22.92 17.29 -7.92
C ALA A 52 23.95 18.18 -7.20
N ASP A 53 23.55 18.79 -6.09
CA ASP A 53 24.41 19.67 -5.28
C ASP A 53 25.60 18.93 -4.63
N ASN A 54 25.44 17.65 -4.31
CA ASN A 54 26.48 16.81 -3.71
C ASN A 54 26.82 15.59 -4.60
N GLN A 55 27.70 15.81 -5.57
CA GLN A 55 28.10 14.80 -6.56
C GLN A 55 28.74 13.55 -5.93
N THR A 56 29.52 13.69 -4.83
CA THR A 56 30.20 12.55 -4.22
C THR A 56 29.23 11.60 -3.52
N ALA A 57 28.27 12.11 -2.76
CA ALA A 57 27.23 11.32 -2.12
C ALA A 57 26.35 10.62 -3.18
N VAL A 58 25.97 11.35 -4.23
CA VAL A 58 25.16 10.80 -5.32
C VAL A 58 25.89 9.68 -6.06
N GLN A 59 27.20 9.77 -6.28
CA GLN A 59 27.96 8.68 -6.90
C GLN A 59 27.99 7.40 -6.05
N GLN A 60 28.06 7.51 -4.73
CA GLN A 60 27.96 6.36 -3.83
C GLN A 60 26.56 5.73 -3.90
N HIS A 61 25.51 6.53 -3.88
CA HIS A 61 24.13 6.05 -4.01
C HIS A 61 23.85 5.39 -5.37
N MET A 62 24.48 5.84 -6.45
CA MET A 62 24.31 5.21 -7.77
C MET A 62 24.72 3.72 -7.76
N ALA A 63 25.83 3.36 -7.14
CA ALA A 63 26.27 1.97 -7.06
C ALA A 63 25.26 1.12 -6.27
N GLN A 64 24.73 1.67 -5.16
CA GLN A 64 23.69 1.00 -4.37
C GLN A 64 22.39 0.85 -5.17
N ILE A 65 21.95 1.88 -5.90
CA ILE A 65 20.75 1.82 -6.74
C ILE A 65 20.89 0.74 -7.83
N MET A 66 22.06 0.66 -8.48
CA MET A 66 22.30 -0.39 -9.49
C MET A 66 22.23 -1.79 -8.87
N SER A 67 22.82 -1.98 -7.69
CA SER A 67 22.73 -3.25 -6.93
C SER A 67 21.27 -3.58 -6.56
N ASP A 68 20.51 -2.60 -6.10
CA ASP A 68 19.10 -2.78 -5.74
C ASP A 68 18.23 -3.11 -6.98
N ILE A 69 18.56 -2.53 -8.15
CA ILE A 69 17.87 -2.84 -9.42
C ILE A 69 18.16 -4.30 -9.82
N ASP A 70 19.43 -4.72 -9.78
CA ASP A 70 19.79 -6.10 -10.08
C ASP A 70 19.12 -7.09 -9.12
N ASN A 71 19.08 -6.77 -7.81
CA ASN A 71 18.37 -7.56 -6.81
C ASN A 71 16.86 -7.63 -7.11
N SER A 72 16.24 -6.50 -7.47
CA SER A 72 14.82 -6.46 -7.83
C SER A 72 14.50 -7.32 -9.05
N ILE A 73 15.33 -7.25 -10.10
CA ILE A 73 15.18 -8.05 -11.32
C ILE A 73 15.33 -9.54 -11.01
N HIS A 74 16.36 -9.90 -10.22
CA HIS A 74 16.60 -11.30 -9.83
C HIS A 74 15.40 -11.88 -9.06
N ARG A 75 14.87 -11.14 -8.08
CA ARG A 75 13.71 -11.56 -7.29
C ARG A 75 12.45 -11.68 -8.14
N THR A 76 12.19 -10.70 -9.01
CA THR A 76 11.05 -10.76 -9.94
C THR A 76 11.13 -12.00 -10.85
N ALA A 77 12.31 -12.29 -11.42
CA ALA A 77 12.51 -13.47 -12.24
C ALA A 77 12.26 -14.78 -11.47
N ARG A 78 12.73 -14.85 -10.22
CA ARG A 78 12.48 -15.99 -9.34
C ARG A 78 10.99 -16.20 -9.08
N TYR A 79 10.27 -15.13 -8.69
CA TYR A 79 8.83 -15.21 -8.39
C TYR A 79 8.01 -15.63 -9.60
N LEU A 80 8.36 -15.14 -10.79
CA LEU A 80 7.71 -15.56 -12.04
C LEU A 80 7.97 -17.03 -12.40
N GLN A 81 9.13 -17.58 -12.01
CA GLN A 81 9.46 -19.00 -12.21
C GLN A 81 8.75 -19.92 -11.20
N SER A 82 8.53 -19.43 -9.98
CA SER A 82 7.86 -20.18 -8.90
C SER A 82 6.33 -20.20 -9.04
N ASN A 83 5.79 -19.63 -10.10
CA ASN A 83 4.35 -19.44 -10.31
C ASN A 83 3.65 -20.74 -10.75
N THR A 84 3.83 -21.82 -10.00
CA THR A 84 2.96 -22.99 -10.06
C THR A 84 1.87 -22.78 -9.00
N ILE A 85 0.77 -22.15 -9.40
CA ILE A 85 -0.42 -22.05 -8.56
C ILE A 85 -1.01 -23.46 -8.49
N ASP A 86 -0.60 -24.23 -7.49
CA ASP A 86 -1.41 -25.34 -7.03
C ASP A 86 -2.72 -24.75 -6.52
N TYR A 87 -3.82 -25.27 -6.99
CA TYR A 87 -5.18 -24.80 -6.85
C TYR A 87 -5.48 -24.28 -5.42
N VAL A 88 -5.33 -22.98 -5.19
CA VAL A 88 -5.77 -22.35 -3.94
C VAL A 88 -7.23 -21.92 -4.17
N GLU A 89 -8.17 -22.52 -3.44
CA GLU A 89 -9.60 -22.24 -3.55
C GLU A 89 -9.97 -20.78 -3.19
N ASP A 90 -9.08 -20.07 -2.50
CA ASP A 90 -9.33 -18.74 -1.95
C ASP A 90 -8.75 -17.65 -2.85
N ARG A 91 -9.60 -17.03 -3.65
CA ARG A 91 -9.19 -15.98 -4.61
C ARG A 91 -8.57 -14.78 -3.95
N TYR A 92 -8.99 -14.43 -2.73
CA TYR A 92 -8.42 -13.32 -1.99
C TYR A 92 -6.95 -13.60 -1.62
N ILE A 93 -6.64 -14.76 -1.06
CA ILE A 93 -5.27 -15.14 -0.72
C ILE A 93 -4.39 -15.18 -1.96
N VAL A 94 -4.88 -15.77 -3.06
CA VAL A 94 -4.15 -15.76 -4.34
C VAL A 94 -3.87 -14.33 -4.81
N SER A 95 -4.83 -13.44 -4.67
CA SER A 95 -4.70 -12.04 -5.03
C SER A 95 -3.60 -11.32 -4.21
N GLU A 96 -3.55 -11.54 -2.89
CA GLU A 96 -2.51 -11.00 -2.02
C GLU A 96 -1.10 -11.50 -2.38
N GLN A 97 -1.01 -12.74 -2.84
CA GLN A 97 0.25 -13.43 -3.08
C GLN A 97 0.71 -13.38 -4.53
N SER A 98 0.01 -12.66 -5.42
CA SER A 98 0.33 -12.60 -6.84
C SER A 98 0.80 -11.23 -7.34
N LEU A 99 1.38 -10.39 -6.48
CA LEU A 99 1.98 -9.12 -6.89
C LEU A 99 3.47 -9.32 -7.24
N TYR A 100 3.75 -9.90 -8.40
CA TYR A 100 5.11 -10.27 -8.81
C TYR A 100 5.94 -9.09 -9.30
N LEU A 101 5.32 -8.12 -9.99
CA LEU A 101 6.02 -6.99 -10.60
C LEU A 101 6.19 -5.81 -9.63
N GLY A 102 5.27 -5.66 -8.67
CA GLY A 102 5.30 -4.62 -7.65
C GLY A 102 4.94 -3.22 -8.16
N HIS A 103 5.35 -2.18 -7.46
CA HIS A 103 4.94 -0.79 -7.74
C HIS A 103 5.56 -0.27 -9.05
N PRO A 104 4.77 0.12 -10.06
CA PRO A 104 5.26 0.43 -11.40
C PRO A 104 6.19 1.65 -11.48
N PHE A 105 6.08 2.60 -10.55
CA PHE A 105 6.93 3.79 -10.49
C PHE A 105 8.07 3.70 -9.48
N HIS A 106 8.24 2.54 -8.83
CA HIS A 106 9.38 2.36 -7.94
C HIS A 106 10.58 1.83 -8.75
N PRO A 107 11.79 2.44 -8.64
CA PRO A 107 12.95 2.02 -9.42
C PRO A 107 13.44 0.61 -9.07
N THR A 108 13.09 0.11 -7.90
CA THR A 108 13.50 -1.21 -7.36
C THR A 108 12.33 -1.90 -6.68
N PRO A 109 11.22 -2.22 -7.40
CA PRO A 109 9.93 -2.56 -6.79
C PRO A 109 9.94 -3.86 -5.96
N LYS A 110 10.85 -4.80 -6.26
CA LYS A 110 11.01 -6.08 -5.54
C LYS A 110 12.35 -6.21 -4.83
N SER A 111 13.15 -5.15 -4.77
CA SER A 111 14.40 -5.18 -4.01
C SER A 111 14.10 -5.38 -2.52
N ALA A 112 14.77 -6.37 -1.94
CA ALA A 112 14.72 -6.63 -0.51
C ALA A 112 16.07 -7.18 -0.02
N SER A 113 16.40 -6.90 1.23
CA SER A 113 17.57 -7.45 1.92
C SER A 113 17.19 -7.87 3.34
N GLY A 114 17.80 -8.95 3.81
CA GLY A 114 17.53 -9.57 5.11
C GLY A 114 17.07 -11.03 4.97
N PHE A 115 16.12 -11.34 4.11
CA PHE A 115 15.74 -12.71 3.82
C PHE A 115 16.79 -13.47 3.02
N SER A 116 17.16 -14.66 3.48
CA SER A 116 17.85 -15.67 2.67
C SER A 116 16.91 -16.29 1.64
N GLU A 117 17.46 -17.09 0.72
CA GLU A 117 16.65 -17.82 -0.25
C GLU A 117 15.64 -18.79 0.42
N ALA A 118 16.05 -19.44 1.51
CA ALA A 118 15.18 -20.31 2.30
C ALA A 118 14.09 -19.53 3.06
N ASP A 119 14.37 -18.29 3.50
CA ASP A 119 13.37 -17.42 4.13
C ASP A 119 12.33 -16.95 3.11
N LEU A 120 12.75 -16.69 1.86
CA LEU A 120 11.79 -16.32 0.80
C LEU A 120 10.78 -17.43 0.53
N GLU A 121 11.23 -18.69 0.46
CA GLU A 121 10.33 -19.83 0.27
C GLU A 121 9.32 -19.98 1.40
N LYS A 122 9.70 -19.59 2.62
CA LYS A 122 8.86 -19.70 3.80
C LYS A 122 7.93 -18.53 4.03
N TYR A 123 8.36 -17.30 3.65
CA TYR A 123 7.72 -16.07 4.14
C TYR A 123 7.32 -15.08 3.05
N ALA A 124 7.85 -15.21 1.82
CA ALA A 124 7.47 -14.28 0.75
C ALA A 124 6.09 -14.66 0.18
N PRO A 125 5.15 -13.70 0.09
CA PRO A 125 3.82 -13.96 -0.47
C PRO A 125 3.87 -14.48 -1.90
N GLU A 126 4.81 -14.01 -2.70
CA GLU A 126 4.98 -14.42 -4.10
C GLU A 126 5.41 -15.89 -4.25
N CYS A 127 5.77 -16.56 -3.17
CA CYS A 127 6.02 -18.00 -3.13
C CYS A 127 4.78 -18.82 -2.72
N HIS A 128 3.59 -18.21 -2.65
CA HIS A 128 2.32 -18.86 -2.29
C HIS A 128 2.39 -19.69 -1.02
N THR A 129 2.93 -19.08 0.04
CA THR A 129 3.23 -19.75 1.30
C THR A 129 2.25 -19.39 2.39
N SER A 130 2.23 -20.23 3.42
CA SER A 130 1.62 -19.97 4.71
C SER A 130 2.53 -20.48 5.82
N PHE A 131 2.43 -19.92 7.01
CA PHE A 131 3.26 -20.31 8.15
C PHE A 131 2.54 -20.05 9.47
N GLN A 132 2.96 -20.75 10.52
CA GLN A 132 2.48 -20.51 11.89
C GLN A 132 3.30 -19.38 12.52
N LEU A 133 2.67 -18.61 13.40
CA LEU A 133 3.34 -17.55 14.16
C LEU A 133 4.12 -18.10 15.34
N HIS A 134 5.09 -17.35 15.81
CA HIS A 134 5.79 -17.56 17.06
C HIS A 134 5.12 -16.74 18.16
N TYR A 135 4.93 -17.32 19.34
CA TYR A 135 4.24 -16.66 20.43
C TYR A 135 5.13 -16.50 21.65
N LEU A 136 4.98 -15.33 22.28
CA LEU A 136 5.59 -15.01 23.57
C LEU A 136 4.49 -14.74 24.58
N ALA A 137 4.65 -15.20 25.82
CA ALA A 137 3.90 -14.69 26.96
C ALA A 137 4.77 -13.63 27.64
N VAL A 138 4.29 -12.41 27.71
CA VAL A 138 5.02 -11.23 28.20
C VAL A 138 4.32 -10.67 29.42
N HIS A 139 5.09 -10.44 30.50
CA HIS A 139 4.56 -9.81 31.72
C HIS A 139 4.09 -8.38 31.42
N GLN A 140 2.92 -8.00 31.95
CA GLN A 140 2.30 -6.70 31.69
C GLN A 140 3.19 -5.49 31.99
N ASP A 141 4.12 -5.57 32.96
CA ASP A 141 5.02 -4.48 33.33
C ASP A 141 6.05 -4.14 32.23
N VAL A 142 6.28 -5.03 31.26
CA VAL A 142 7.22 -4.86 30.16
C VAL A 142 6.54 -4.92 28.78
N LEU A 143 5.21 -4.81 28.77
CA LEU A 143 4.40 -4.79 27.55
C LEU A 143 3.58 -3.50 27.46
N LEU A 144 3.70 -2.80 26.37
CA LEU A 144 2.83 -1.70 25.98
C LEU A 144 1.65 -2.25 25.19
N THR A 145 0.43 -1.98 25.63
CA THR A 145 -0.80 -2.34 24.91
C THR A 145 -1.71 -1.13 24.77
N ARG A 146 -2.33 -0.97 23.62
CA ARG A 146 -3.36 0.04 23.40
C ARG A 146 -4.36 -0.44 22.36
N TYR A 147 -5.65 -0.20 22.62
CA TYR A 147 -6.75 -0.62 21.78
C TYR A 147 -7.69 0.53 21.48
N VAL A 148 -8.42 0.44 20.39
CA VAL A 148 -9.59 1.27 20.15
C VAL A 148 -10.66 0.89 21.19
N GLU A 149 -11.39 1.87 21.68
CA GLU A 149 -12.40 1.68 22.72
C GLU A 149 -13.37 0.53 22.40
N GLY A 150 -13.52 -0.39 23.34
CA GLY A 150 -14.40 -1.56 23.22
C GLY A 150 -13.85 -2.72 22.38
N LYS A 151 -12.60 -2.67 21.90
CA LYS A 151 -12.00 -3.73 21.08
C LYS A 151 -11.11 -4.70 21.86
N GLU A 152 -10.73 -4.37 23.08
CA GLU A 152 -9.77 -5.12 23.88
C GLU A 152 -10.13 -6.61 24.04
N ASP A 153 -11.32 -6.91 24.57
CA ASP A 153 -11.75 -8.30 24.82
C ASP A 153 -11.84 -9.13 23.54
N GLN A 154 -12.28 -8.50 22.45
CA GLN A 154 -12.37 -9.15 21.15
C GLN A 154 -10.97 -9.50 20.62
N VAL A 155 -10.04 -8.57 20.67
CA VAL A 155 -8.66 -8.77 20.22
C VAL A 155 -7.98 -9.83 21.06
N GLU A 156 -8.11 -9.77 22.40
CA GLU A 156 -7.57 -10.79 23.29
C GLU A 156 -8.04 -12.18 22.88
N LYS A 157 -9.35 -12.39 22.83
CA LYS A 157 -9.95 -13.67 22.48
C LYS A 157 -9.44 -14.22 21.15
N VAL A 158 -9.38 -13.38 20.14
CA VAL A 158 -8.97 -13.78 18.79
C VAL A 158 -7.50 -14.18 18.75
N LEU A 159 -6.62 -13.48 19.48
CA LEU A 159 -5.20 -13.82 19.52
C LEU A 159 -4.93 -15.16 20.21
N TYR A 160 -5.65 -15.48 21.29
CA TYR A 160 -5.57 -16.79 21.92
C TYR A 160 -6.11 -17.91 21.03
N GLN A 161 -7.21 -17.68 20.32
CA GLN A 161 -7.75 -18.63 19.34
C GLN A 161 -6.76 -18.87 18.20
N LEU A 162 -6.12 -17.81 17.67
CA LEU A 162 -5.12 -17.94 16.61
C LEU A 162 -3.90 -18.77 17.04
N ALA A 163 -3.50 -18.63 18.30
CA ALA A 163 -2.38 -19.34 18.87
C ALA A 163 -2.68 -20.82 19.21
N ASP A 164 -3.95 -21.18 19.26
CA ASP A 164 -4.42 -22.48 19.81
C ASP A 164 -3.86 -22.72 21.22
N ILE A 165 -3.89 -21.68 22.05
CA ILE A 165 -3.41 -21.70 23.43
C ILE A 165 -4.58 -21.41 24.37
N ASP A 166 -4.78 -22.27 25.39
CA ASP A 166 -5.76 -21.98 26.43
C ASP A 166 -5.25 -20.85 27.34
N ILE A 167 -6.07 -19.81 27.51
CA ILE A 167 -5.73 -18.67 28.35
C ILE A 167 -5.37 -19.06 29.78
N SER A 168 -5.89 -20.19 30.27
CA SER A 168 -5.58 -20.72 31.59
C SER A 168 -4.14 -21.25 31.75
N GLU A 169 -3.46 -21.53 30.63
CA GLU A 169 -2.06 -21.96 30.60
C GLU A 169 -1.09 -20.77 30.75
N ILE A 170 -1.59 -19.56 30.54
CA ILE A 170 -0.81 -18.33 30.64
C ILE A 170 -1.01 -17.73 32.05
N PRO A 171 0.06 -17.40 32.80
CA PRO A 171 -0.08 -16.77 34.10
C PRO A 171 -0.87 -15.43 33.99
N LYS A 172 -1.64 -15.10 35.02
CA LYS A 172 -2.58 -13.94 35.00
C LYS A 172 -1.95 -12.60 34.62
N ASP A 173 -0.68 -12.40 34.98
CA ASP A 173 0.02 -11.14 34.72
C ASP A 173 0.77 -11.13 33.38
N PHE A 174 0.54 -12.16 32.55
CA PHE A 174 1.16 -12.30 31.24
C PHE A 174 0.13 -12.17 30.12
N ILE A 175 0.55 -11.56 29.04
CA ILE A 175 -0.25 -11.26 27.84
C ILE A 175 0.46 -11.87 26.63
N LEU A 176 -0.30 -12.45 25.71
CA LEU A 176 0.21 -13.09 24.51
C LEU A 176 0.70 -12.05 23.50
N LEU A 177 1.91 -12.21 23.00
CA LEU A 177 2.50 -11.38 21.92
C LEU A 177 2.83 -12.27 20.71
N PRO A 178 2.02 -12.25 19.64
CA PRO A 178 2.36 -12.87 18.36
C PRO A 178 3.57 -12.18 17.72
N THR A 179 4.48 -13.00 17.21
CA THR A 179 5.72 -12.54 16.58
C THR A 179 5.95 -13.30 15.27
N HIS A 180 6.48 -12.62 14.26
CA HIS A 180 6.87 -13.29 13.02
C HIS A 180 8.01 -14.28 13.28
N PRO A 181 7.98 -15.54 12.76
CA PRO A 181 9.01 -16.56 13.04
C PRO A 181 10.44 -16.15 12.62
N TYR A 182 10.56 -15.26 11.63
CA TYR A 182 11.84 -14.66 11.29
C TYR A 182 12.31 -13.66 12.37
N GLN A 183 11.39 -12.83 12.86
CA GLN A 183 11.68 -11.72 13.76
C GLN A 183 12.12 -12.18 15.16
N ILE A 184 11.66 -13.32 15.63
CA ILE A 184 12.06 -13.84 16.94
C ILE A 184 13.59 -14.00 17.07
N ASN A 185 14.27 -14.32 15.97
CA ASN A 185 15.73 -14.44 15.97
C ASN A 185 16.42 -13.08 16.15
N VAL A 186 15.80 -12.01 15.69
CA VAL A 186 16.28 -10.63 15.93
C VAL A 186 16.05 -10.24 17.39
N LEU A 187 14.86 -10.50 17.92
CA LEU A 187 14.52 -10.20 19.31
C LEU A 187 15.42 -10.93 20.30
N ARG A 188 15.69 -12.23 20.07
CA ARG A 188 16.58 -13.04 20.92
C ARG A 188 18.02 -12.53 21.00
N GLN A 189 18.47 -11.72 20.04
CA GLN A 189 19.78 -11.07 20.06
C GLN A 189 19.77 -9.70 20.73
N HIS A 190 18.56 -9.17 21.04
CA HIS A 190 18.44 -7.86 21.66
C HIS A 190 18.77 -7.93 23.17
N PRO A 191 19.67 -7.08 23.71
CA PRO A 191 20.11 -7.17 25.10
C PRO A 191 18.99 -7.08 26.12
N GLN A 192 18.02 -6.19 25.91
CA GLN A 192 16.87 -6.04 26.83
C GLN A 192 15.90 -7.22 26.75
N TYR A 193 15.72 -7.83 25.57
CA TYR A 193 14.93 -9.06 25.45
C TYR A 193 15.57 -10.19 26.25
N MET A 194 16.89 -10.36 26.16
CA MET A 194 17.63 -11.36 26.95
C MET A 194 17.46 -11.12 28.45
N GLN A 195 17.61 -9.85 28.87
CA GLN A 195 17.43 -9.48 30.27
C GLN A 195 16.01 -9.81 30.78
N TYR A 196 14.95 -9.47 30.03
CA TYR A 196 13.58 -9.78 30.40
C TYR A 196 13.31 -11.29 30.43
N SER A 197 13.90 -12.05 29.52
CA SER A 197 13.82 -13.51 29.50
C SER A 197 14.51 -14.12 30.73
N GLU A 198 15.70 -13.66 31.10
CA GLU A 198 16.44 -14.11 32.30
C GLU A 198 15.69 -13.77 33.60
N GLN A 199 14.98 -12.64 33.63
CA GLN A 199 14.15 -12.24 34.76
C GLN A 199 12.79 -12.98 34.81
N GLY A 200 12.49 -13.83 33.83
CA GLY A 200 11.23 -14.54 33.72
C GLY A 200 10.04 -13.68 33.32
N LEU A 201 10.27 -12.44 32.83
CA LEU A 201 9.25 -11.51 32.35
C LEU A 201 8.79 -11.80 30.92
N ILE A 202 9.55 -12.59 30.16
CA ILE A 202 9.18 -13.12 28.85
C ILE A 202 9.31 -14.64 28.89
N LYS A 203 8.27 -15.34 28.47
CA LYS A 203 8.26 -16.80 28.26
C LYS A 203 8.10 -17.07 26.77
N ASP A 204 9.02 -17.81 26.22
CA ASP A 204 9.00 -18.25 24.83
C ASP A 204 8.09 -19.49 24.72
N LEU A 205 6.96 -19.34 24.01
CA LEU A 205 5.97 -20.42 23.83
C LEU A 205 6.21 -21.21 22.55
N GLY A 206 7.10 -20.73 21.68
CA GLY A 206 7.39 -21.39 20.40
C GLY A 206 6.38 -21.06 19.31
N VAL A 207 6.40 -21.88 18.26
CA VAL A 207 5.50 -21.79 17.10
C VAL A 207 4.27 -22.66 17.35
N SER A 208 3.07 -22.10 17.18
CA SER A 208 1.81 -22.82 17.40
C SER A 208 0.65 -22.22 16.60
N GLY A 209 -0.52 -22.84 16.72
CA GLY A 209 -1.79 -22.37 16.20
C GLY A 209 -1.98 -22.54 14.69
N ASP A 210 -2.95 -21.82 14.16
CA ASP A 210 -3.30 -21.87 12.75
C ASP A 210 -2.26 -21.19 11.86
N SER A 211 -2.12 -21.69 10.63
CA SER A 211 -1.30 -21.04 9.62
C SER A 211 -1.93 -19.70 9.18
N VAL A 212 -1.08 -18.70 9.03
CA VAL A 212 -1.41 -17.39 8.47
C VAL A 212 -0.77 -17.22 7.11
N TYR A 213 -1.37 -16.36 6.28
CA TYR A 213 -0.93 -16.11 4.91
C TYR A 213 -0.28 -14.72 4.82
N PRO A 214 0.98 -14.59 4.40
CA PRO A 214 1.59 -13.29 4.16
C PRO A 214 0.84 -12.58 3.03
N THR A 215 0.57 -11.29 3.25
CA THR A 215 -0.09 -10.43 2.26
C THR A 215 0.94 -9.72 1.37
N SER A 216 0.47 -8.97 0.39
CA SER A 216 1.31 -8.18 -0.52
C SER A 216 2.26 -7.18 0.17
N SER A 217 2.04 -6.89 1.45
CA SER A 217 2.96 -6.07 2.26
C SER A 217 4.10 -6.87 2.90
N VAL A 218 4.14 -8.20 2.72
CA VAL A 218 5.08 -9.17 3.29
C VAL A 218 4.96 -9.32 4.82
N ARG A 219 5.01 -8.21 5.56
CA ARG A 219 4.98 -8.19 7.05
C ARG A 219 3.59 -8.31 7.67
N THR A 220 2.54 -8.00 6.89
CA THR A 220 1.16 -8.20 7.34
C THR A 220 0.72 -9.59 6.94
N VAL A 221 0.18 -10.35 7.88
CA VAL A 221 -0.34 -11.68 7.65
C VAL A 221 -1.85 -11.70 7.86
N PHE A 222 -2.55 -12.58 7.14
CA PHE A 222 -3.98 -12.79 7.21
C PHE A 222 -4.30 -14.17 7.77
N SER A 223 -5.14 -14.21 8.80
CA SER A 223 -5.75 -15.46 9.28
C SER A 223 -7.09 -15.67 8.57
N LYS A 224 -7.14 -16.69 7.72
CA LYS A 224 -8.37 -17.08 7.01
C LYS A 224 -9.43 -17.60 7.98
N ALA A 225 -9.02 -18.35 8.98
CA ALA A 225 -9.93 -18.99 9.95
C ALA A 225 -10.65 -17.96 10.83
N LEU A 226 -9.95 -16.91 11.24
CA LEU A 226 -10.46 -15.90 12.17
C LEU A 226 -10.80 -14.58 11.50
N ASN A 227 -10.49 -14.44 10.20
CA ASN A 227 -10.70 -13.22 9.43
C ASN A 227 -10.12 -11.99 10.12
N ILE A 228 -8.83 -12.01 10.43
CA ILE A 228 -8.10 -10.88 10.99
C ILE A 228 -6.74 -10.72 10.32
N TYR A 229 -6.16 -9.54 10.46
CA TYR A 229 -4.79 -9.27 10.04
C TYR A 229 -3.90 -8.93 11.22
N LEU A 230 -2.65 -9.37 11.15
CA LEU A 230 -1.59 -8.94 12.05
C LEU A 230 -0.49 -8.26 11.23
N LYS A 231 -0.22 -6.98 11.52
CA LYS A 231 0.90 -6.23 10.94
C LYS A 231 2.10 -6.39 11.87
N LEU A 232 2.97 -7.34 11.53
CA LEU A 232 4.10 -7.75 12.35
C LEU A 232 5.37 -7.01 11.92
N PRO A 233 6.26 -6.61 12.84
CA PRO A 233 7.56 -6.12 12.47
C PRO A 233 8.41 -7.26 11.89
N ILE A 234 9.18 -6.96 10.86
CA ILE A 234 10.24 -7.82 10.34
C ILE A 234 11.48 -6.97 10.03
N HIS A 235 12.63 -7.40 10.52
CA HIS A 235 13.90 -6.69 10.27
C HIS A 235 14.45 -7.01 8.86
N VAL A 236 13.62 -6.74 7.87
CA VAL A 236 13.89 -6.91 6.44
C VAL A 236 13.67 -5.58 5.75
N LYS A 237 14.69 -5.11 5.01
CA LYS A 237 14.56 -3.93 4.18
C LYS A 237 13.84 -4.33 2.88
N ILE A 238 12.68 -3.74 2.63
CA ILE A 238 11.91 -3.90 1.39
C ILE A 238 11.82 -2.55 0.72
N THR A 239 12.30 -2.46 -0.50
CA THR A 239 12.44 -1.20 -1.24
C THR A 239 13.36 -0.19 -0.51
N ASN A 240 12.81 0.77 0.23
CA ASN A 240 13.58 1.83 0.88
C ASN A 240 13.69 1.69 2.40
N PHE A 241 12.80 0.89 3.05
CA PHE A 241 12.65 0.89 4.51
C PHE A 241 12.72 -0.52 5.11
N ILE A 242 13.27 -0.61 6.31
CA ILE A 242 13.10 -1.78 7.19
C ILE A 242 11.64 -1.80 7.65
N ARG A 243 11.04 -2.99 7.62
CA ARG A 243 9.59 -3.15 7.84
C ARG A 243 9.27 -3.39 9.32
N THR A 244 9.56 -2.41 10.14
CA THR A 244 9.25 -2.35 11.58
C THR A 244 8.16 -1.30 11.85
N ASN A 245 7.72 -1.15 13.10
CA ASN A 245 6.70 -0.18 13.53
C ASN A 245 7.25 0.62 14.70
N ASP A 246 7.61 1.87 14.49
CA ASP A 246 8.08 2.75 15.55
C ASP A 246 6.92 3.31 16.42
N LEU A 247 7.27 3.99 17.51
CA LEU A 247 6.29 4.51 18.46
C LEU A 247 5.33 5.51 17.79
N GLU A 248 5.83 6.40 16.93
CA GLU A 248 4.99 7.39 16.25
C GLU A 248 3.98 6.68 15.32
N GLN A 249 4.40 5.65 14.61
CA GLN A 249 3.52 4.87 13.72
C GLN A 249 2.42 4.15 14.50
N ILE A 250 2.73 3.50 15.64
CA ILE A 250 1.71 2.80 16.41
C ILE A 250 0.75 3.73 17.13
N GLU A 251 1.21 4.89 17.61
CA GLU A 251 0.33 5.92 18.19
C GLU A 251 -0.57 6.55 17.13
N ARG A 252 0.01 6.90 15.97
CA ARG A 252 -0.71 7.38 14.80
C ARG A 252 -1.79 6.40 14.34
N THR A 253 -1.51 5.10 14.40
CA THR A 253 -2.45 4.03 14.08
C THR A 253 -3.73 4.12 14.94
N ILE A 254 -3.59 4.34 16.25
CA ILE A 254 -4.74 4.44 17.16
C ILE A 254 -5.52 5.74 16.93
N ASP A 255 -4.82 6.86 16.75
CA ASP A 255 -5.49 8.12 16.45
C ASP A 255 -6.29 8.03 15.15
N ALA A 256 -5.71 7.45 14.11
CA ALA A 256 -6.40 7.18 12.85
C ALA A 256 -7.63 6.29 13.04
N ALA A 257 -7.49 5.21 13.80
CA ALA A 257 -8.57 4.27 14.07
C ALA A 257 -9.72 4.91 14.85
N GLN A 258 -9.42 5.75 15.84
CA GLN A 258 -10.44 6.50 16.61
C GLN A 258 -11.22 7.46 15.70
N VAL A 259 -10.53 8.19 14.82
CA VAL A 259 -11.17 9.08 13.84
C VAL A 259 -12.09 8.28 12.91
N ILE A 260 -11.61 7.18 12.35
CA ILE A 260 -12.41 6.33 11.46
C ILE A 260 -13.61 5.74 12.21
N ALA A 261 -13.41 5.18 13.41
CA ALA A 261 -14.50 4.61 14.21
C ALA A 261 -15.60 5.63 14.51
N SER A 262 -15.23 6.90 14.75
CA SER A 262 -16.20 7.96 15.05
C SER A 262 -17.10 8.36 13.88
N VAL A 263 -16.69 8.08 12.63
CA VAL A 263 -17.44 8.44 11.42
C VAL A 263 -17.89 7.24 10.60
N LYS A 264 -17.51 6.02 10.98
CA LYS A 264 -17.68 4.79 10.18
C LYS A 264 -19.13 4.58 9.75
N ASP A 265 -20.07 4.71 10.68
CA ASP A 265 -21.51 4.52 10.41
C ASP A 265 -22.09 5.57 9.45
N GLU A 266 -21.50 6.77 9.39
CA GLU A 266 -21.93 7.85 8.50
C GLU A 266 -21.39 7.67 7.07
N VAL A 267 -20.16 7.17 6.95
CA VAL A 267 -19.44 7.16 5.66
C VAL A 267 -19.48 5.82 4.95
N GLU A 268 -19.63 4.72 5.67
CA GLU A 268 -19.75 3.41 5.07
C GLU A 268 -21.11 3.23 4.36
N THR A 269 -21.06 2.49 3.29
CA THR A 269 -22.24 2.08 2.53
C THR A 269 -22.21 0.55 2.34
N PRO A 270 -23.26 -0.08 1.82
CA PRO A 270 -23.19 -1.49 1.41
C PRO A 270 -22.05 -1.79 0.44
N HIS A 271 -21.56 -0.79 -0.30
CA HIS A 271 -20.58 -0.93 -1.37
C HIS A 271 -19.22 -0.25 -1.11
N PHE A 272 -19.03 0.37 0.06
CA PHE A 272 -17.76 1.00 0.45
C PHE A 272 -17.52 0.78 1.93
N LYS A 273 -16.36 0.21 2.27
CA LYS A 273 -16.00 -0.21 3.62
C LYS A 273 -14.59 0.24 3.99
N LEU A 274 -14.39 0.57 5.25
CA LEU A 274 -13.11 0.94 5.83
C LEU A 274 -12.68 -0.13 6.83
N MET A 275 -11.43 -0.61 6.70
CA MET A 275 -10.84 -1.65 7.56
C MET A 275 -9.76 -1.00 8.41
N PHE A 276 -10.01 -0.79 9.69
CA PHE A 276 -9.10 -0.08 10.58
C PHE A 276 -8.37 -1.01 11.55
N GLU A 277 -7.32 -0.49 12.12
CA GLU A 277 -6.50 -1.14 13.12
C GLU A 277 -7.21 -1.09 14.48
N GLU A 278 -7.34 -2.23 15.17
CA GLU A 278 -8.09 -2.35 16.43
C GLU A 278 -7.23 -2.15 17.67
N GLY A 279 -5.91 -2.28 17.54
CA GLY A 279 -4.97 -2.12 18.64
C GLY A 279 -3.57 -2.58 18.31
N TYR A 280 -2.66 -2.39 19.26
CA TYR A 280 -1.27 -2.84 19.14
C TYR A 280 -0.70 -3.37 20.46
N ARG A 281 0.39 -4.13 20.36
CA ARG A 281 1.24 -4.59 21.46
C ARG A 281 2.70 -4.44 21.09
N ALA A 282 3.52 -4.00 22.03
CA ALA A 282 4.96 -3.86 21.84
C ALA A 282 5.70 -4.09 23.16
N LEU A 283 6.91 -4.64 23.09
CA LEU A 283 7.78 -4.71 24.25
C LEU A 283 8.23 -3.30 24.65
N LEU A 284 8.09 -2.96 25.91
CA LEU A 284 8.58 -1.68 26.45
C LEU A 284 10.11 -1.72 26.52
N PRO A 285 10.80 -0.75 25.92
CA PRO A 285 12.20 -0.54 26.24
C PRO A 285 12.33 -0.12 27.72
N ASN A 286 13.43 -0.48 28.36
CA ASN A 286 13.67 -0.03 29.74
C ASN A 286 13.66 1.49 29.75
N PRO A 287 12.78 2.17 30.56
CA PRO A 287 12.44 3.58 30.40
C PRO A 287 13.56 4.57 30.72
N LEU A 288 14.70 4.10 31.14
CA LEU A 288 15.76 4.96 31.65
C LEU A 288 16.77 5.38 30.58
N GLY A 289 16.32 6.21 29.63
CA GLY A 289 17.17 7.27 29.10
C GLY A 289 18.32 6.91 28.16
N GLN A 290 18.32 5.76 27.52
CA GLN A 290 19.28 5.47 26.43
C GLN A 290 18.62 5.75 25.08
N THR A 291 19.13 6.75 24.37
CA THR A 291 18.87 6.92 22.94
C THR A 291 19.52 5.74 22.20
N VAL A 292 18.72 4.78 21.79
CA VAL A 292 19.11 3.67 20.93
C VAL A 292 18.76 4.05 19.51
N GLU A 293 19.60 3.68 18.54
CA GLU A 293 19.27 3.80 17.13
C GLU A 293 17.91 3.11 16.86
N PRO A 294 16.99 3.73 16.12
CA PRO A 294 15.62 3.20 15.92
C PRO A 294 15.60 1.75 15.43
N GLU A 295 16.59 1.35 14.63
CA GLU A 295 16.72 -0.02 14.10
C GLU A 295 17.05 -1.05 15.20
N MET A 296 17.60 -0.60 16.32
CA MET A 296 17.96 -1.40 17.49
C MET A 296 16.96 -1.23 18.64
N ASP A 297 15.89 -0.50 18.46
CA ASP A 297 14.88 -0.28 19.49
C ASP A 297 14.00 -1.52 19.69
N LEU A 298 13.86 -1.97 20.94
CA LEU A 298 13.08 -3.15 21.29
C LEU A 298 11.60 -2.98 20.94
N LEU A 299 11.02 -1.80 21.20
CA LEU A 299 9.64 -1.48 20.85
C LEU A 299 9.43 -1.60 19.35
N THR A 300 10.25 -0.92 18.57
CA THR A 300 10.17 -0.89 17.09
C THR A 300 10.24 -2.29 16.47
N ASN A 301 11.09 -3.15 17.04
CA ASN A 301 11.29 -4.53 16.56
C ASN A 301 10.26 -5.53 17.09
N SER A 302 9.38 -5.15 18.01
CA SER A 302 8.35 -6.02 18.59
C SER A 302 6.91 -5.54 18.37
N ALA A 303 6.71 -4.32 17.91
CA ALA A 303 5.38 -3.71 17.81
C ALA A 303 4.50 -4.41 16.76
N MET A 304 3.51 -5.14 17.22
CA MET A 304 2.48 -5.84 16.46
C MET A 304 1.18 -5.04 16.49
N ILE A 305 0.54 -4.89 15.32
CA ILE A 305 -0.74 -4.19 15.17
C ILE A 305 -1.79 -5.21 14.70
N VAL A 306 -2.97 -5.17 15.30
CA VAL A 306 -4.14 -5.97 14.91
C VAL A 306 -5.05 -5.11 14.05
N ARG A 307 -5.49 -5.63 12.91
CA ARG A 307 -6.46 -4.99 12.01
C ARG A 307 -7.68 -5.89 11.86
N GLU A 308 -8.86 -5.29 11.81
CA GLU A 308 -10.10 -6.01 11.51
C GLU A 308 -10.05 -6.74 10.17
N GLY A 309 -10.82 -7.80 10.06
CA GLY A 309 -10.93 -8.58 8.84
C GLY A 309 -11.80 -7.93 7.77
N ILE A 310 -11.95 -8.61 6.64
CA ILE A 310 -12.82 -8.18 5.55
C ILE A 310 -14.28 -8.40 5.98
N PRO A 311 -15.13 -7.37 5.98
CA PRO A 311 -16.53 -7.52 6.31
C PRO A 311 -17.23 -8.58 5.45
N ASN A 312 -17.91 -9.53 6.11
CA ASN A 312 -18.61 -10.65 5.45
C ASN A 312 -17.70 -11.52 4.57
N TYR A 313 -16.45 -11.71 4.97
CA TYR A 313 -15.51 -12.55 4.26
C TYR A 313 -15.97 -14.02 4.20
N HIS A 314 -15.87 -14.60 3.01
CA HIS A 314 -15.97 -16.03 2.73
C HIS A 314 -15.00 -16.38 1.62
N ALA A 315 -14.44 -17.58 1.65
CA ALA A 315 -13.37 -17.98 0.71
C ALA A 315 -13.84 -18.06 -0.77
N ASP A 316 -15.14 -18.22 -1.00
CA ASP A 316 -15.78 -18.25 -2.33
C ASP A 316 -16.06 -16.86 -2.92
N LYS A 317 -15.87 -15.80 -2.12
CA LYS A 317 -16.02 -14.44 -2.63
C LYS A 317 -14.91 -14.05 -3.58
N ASP A 318 -15.26 -13.33 -4.62
CA ASP A 318 -14.34 -12.84 -5.64
C ASP A 318 -13.72 -11.50 -5.22
N ILE A 319 -12.86 -11.55 -4.17
CA ILE A 319 -12.19 -10.37 -3.61
C ILE A 319 -10.75 -10.32 -4.09
N HIS A 320 -10.32 -9.15 -4.55
CA HIS A 320 -8.98 -8.92 -5.04
C HIS A 320 -8.33 -7.69 -4.41
N VAL A 321 -7.02 -7.78 -4.12
CA VAL A 321 -6.19 -6.59 -4.02
C VAL A 321 -6.15 -5.95 -5.40
N LEU A 322 -6.53 -4.69 -5.52
CA LEU A 322 -6.65 -4.05 -6.83
C LEU A 322 -5.36 -4.14 -7.66
N ALA A 323 -4.21 -3.98 -7.03
CA ALA A 323 -2.91 -4.11 -7.69
C ALA A 323 -2.72 -5.44 -8.41
N SER A 324 -3.24 -6.55 -7.88
CA SER A 324 -3.10 -7.87 -8.49
C SER A 324 -3.86 -8.01 -9.82
N LEU A 325 -4.93 -7.24 -10.00
CA LEU A 325 -5.68 -7.22 -11.25
C LEU A 325 -4.92 -6.53 -12.39
N PHE A 326 -3.94 -5.68 -12.06
CA PHE A 326 -3.15 -4.93 -13.05
C PHE A 326 -1.92 -5.68 -13.53
N GLU A 327 -1.53 -6.74 -12.83
CA GLU A 327 -0.40 -7.57 -13.22
C GLU A 327 -0.63 -8.21 -14.61
N THR A 328 0.44 -8.22 -15.40
CA THR A 328 0.47 -8.85 -16.72
C THR A 328 1.57 -9.89 -16.69
N MET A 329 1.21 -11.16 -16.83
CA MET A 329 2.18 -12.25 -16.85
C MET A 329 2.94 -12.26 -18.17
N PRO A 330 4.21 -12.73 -18.20
CA PRO A 330 5.03 -12.75 -19.41
C PRO A 330 4.43 -13.56 -20.58
N ASP A 331 3.66 -14.58 -20.25
CA ASP A 331 2.98 -15.49 -21.18
C ASP A 331 1.55 -15.08 -21.53
N SER A 332 1.03 -14.03 -20.90
CA SER A 332 -0.32 -13.50 -21.15
C SER A 332 -0.27 -12.09 -21.73
N PRO A 333 -0.90 -11.85 -22.89
CA PRO A 333 -0.96 -10.51 -23.48
C PRO A 333 -1.92 -9.57 -22.72
N MET A 334 -2.75 -10.10 -21.82
CA MET A 334 -3.80 -9.38 -21.11
C MET A 334 -3.56 -9.39 -19.60
N SER A 335 -3.85 -8.26 -18.93
CA SER A 335 -3.93 -8.22 -17.48
C SER A 335 -5.14 -9.02 -16.96
N LYS A 336 -5.11 -9.40 -15.68
CA LYS A 336 -6.29 -10.01 -15.03
C LYS A 336 -7.50 -9.07 -15.09
N LEU A 337 -7.31 -7.76 -14.95
CA LEU A 337 -8.38 -6.77 -15.09
C LEU A 337 -9.07 -6.85 -16.44
N SER A 338 -8.30 -6.97 -17.54
CA SER A 338 -8.88 -7.07 -18.87
C SER A 338 -9.74 -8.32 -19.02
N GLN A 339 -9.31 -9.45 -18.44
CA GLN A 339 -10.08 -10.70 -18.42
C GLN A 339 -11.37 -10.56 -17.61
N VAL A 340 -11.30 -9.89 -16.45
CA VAL A 340 -12.48 -9.61 -15.59
C VAL A 340 -13.49 -8.74 -16.33
N ILE A 341 -13.04 -7.68 -17.02
CA ILE A 341 -13.94 -6.81 -17.80
C ILE A 341 -14.60 -7.60 -18.93
N GLU A 342 -13.85 -8.41 -19.65
CA GLU A 342 -14.40 -9.27 -20.71
C GLU A 342 -15.44 -10.26 -20.16
N GLN A 343 -15.16 -10.91 -19.03
CA GLN A 343 -16.06 -11.85 -18.37
C GLN A 343 -17.34 -11.17 -17.86
N SER A 344 -17.28 -9.89 -17.46
CA SER A 344 -18.46 -9.13 -17.02
C SER A 344 -19.48 -8.87 -18.13
N GLY A 345 -19.06 -8.96 -19.39
CA GLY A 345 -19.87 -8.61 -20.56
C GLY A 345 -20.13 -7.11 -20.73
N LEU A 346 -19.56 -6.26 -19.87
CA LEU A 346 -19.69 -4.82 -19.99
C LEU A 346 -18.66 -4.24 -20.95
N ALA A 347 -19.02 -3.14 -21.62
CA ALA A 347 -18.04 -2.28 -22.26
C ALA A 347 -17.05 -1.72 -21.21
N PRO A 348 -15.76 -1.54 -21.54
CA PRO A 348 -14.76 -1.03 -20.60
C PRO A 348 -15.13 0.29 -19.93
N GLU A 349 -15.79 1.19 -20.66
CA GLU A 349 -16.29 2.46 -20.16
C GLU A 349 -17.41 2.26 -19.10
N ALA A 350 -18.34 1.36 -19.36
CA ALA A 350 -19.42 1.04 -18.42
C ALA A 350 -18.88 0.36 -17.15
N TRP A 351 -17.89 -0.54 -17.30
CA TRP A 351 -17.21 -1.16 -16.19
C TRP A 351 -16.48 -0.10 -15.34
N LEU A 352 -15.73 0.81 -15.99
CA LEU A 352 -15.05 1.91 -15.30
C LEU A 352 -16.06 2.81 -14.56
N GLU A 353 -17.19 3.11 -15.15
CA GLU A 353 -18.23 3.91 -14.49
C GLU A 353 -18.77 3.22 -13.22
N CYS A 354 -19.05 1.92 -13.27
CA CYS A 354 -19.41 1.14 -12.08
C CYS A 354 -18.32 1.24 -11.01
N TYR A 355 -17.06 1.08 -11.42
CA TYR A 355 -15.90 1.16 -10.53
C TYR A 355 -15.80 2.54 -9.86
N LEU A 356 -15.90 3.63 -10.61
CA LEU A 356 -15.81 5.00 -10.08
C LEU A 356 -16.88 5.30 -9.04
N ASN A 357 -18.10 4.77 -9.24
CA ASN A 357 -19.20 4.92 -8.29
C ASN A 357 -18.97 4.16 -6.97
N ARG A 358 -18.18 3.07 -6.99
CA ARG A 358 -17.84 2.25 -5.80
C ARG A 358 -16.58 2.72 -5.08
N THR A 359 -15.72 3.49 -5.75
CA THR A 359 -14.40 3.87 -5.22
C THR A 359 -14.21 5.38 -5.15
N LEU A 360 -14.08 6.08 -6.27
CA LEU A 360 -13.75 7.51 -6.30
C LEU A 360 -14.82 8.37 -5.63
N LEU A 361 -16.09 8.14 -5.93
CA LEU A 361 -17.18 8.93 -5.36
C LEU A 361 -17.23 8.83 -3.83
N PRO A 362 -17.25 7.64 -3.19
CA PRO A 362 -17.24 7.57 -1.73
C PRO A 362 -15.96 8.14 -1.09
N ILE A 363 -14.79 8.02 -1.73
CA ILE A 363 -13.55 8.63 -1.22
C ILE A 363 -13.64 10.16 -1.22
N LEU A 364 -14.14 10.77 -2.30
CA LEU A 364 -14.35 12.22 -2.36
C LEU A 364 -15.40 12.69 -1.35
N LYS A 365 -16.48 11.93 -1.16
CA LYS A 365 -17.49 12.22 -0.14
C LYS A 365 -16.92 12.11 1.27
N LEU A 366 -16.12 11.09 1.56
CA LEU A 366 -15.46 10.95 2.84
C LEU A 366 -14.60 12.19 3.13
N PHE A 367 -13.72 12.56 2.21
CA PHE A 367 -12.86 13.74 2.39
C PHE A 367 -13.68 15.02 2.58
N SER A 368 -14.65 15.27 1.71
CA SER A 368 -15.44 16.50 1.77
C SER A 368 -16.34 16.61 2.99
N ASN A 369 -16.78 15.48 3.54
CA ASN A 369 -17.66 15.46 4.72
C ASN A 369 -16.89 15.47 6.04
N THR A 370 -15.71 14.88 6.10
CA THR A 370 -14.99 14.62 7.36
C THR A 370 -13.58 15.19 7.38
N GLY A 371 -13.02 15.51 6.24
CA GLY A 371 -11.61 15.91 6.08
C GLY A 371 -10.62 14.73 6.05
N ILE A 372 -11.10 13.48 6.06
CA ILE A 372 -10.25 12.29 6.04
C ILE A 372 -9.76 12.02 4.61
N SER A 373 -8.47 12.17 4.40
CA SER A 373 -7.74 11.78 3.21
C SER A 373 -7.19 10.38 3.39
N LEU A 374 -7.62 9.44 2.54
CA LEU A 374 -7.17 8.05 2.56
C LEU A 374 -5.90 7.86 1.71
N GLU A 375 -5.03 6.98 2.16
CA GLU A 375 -3.94 6.44 1.35
C GLU A 375 -4.45 5.25 0.50
N ALA A 376 -5.52 5.49 -0.27
CA ALA A 376 -6.23 4.48 -1.05
C ALA A 376 -5.55 4.21 -2.41
N HIS A 377 -4.26 3.87 -2.38
CA HIS A 377 -3.55 3.37 -3.56
C HIS A 377 -3.92 1.90 -3.83
N VAL A 378 -3.49 1.38 -4.96
CA VAL A 378 -3.91 0.06 -5.48
C VAL A 378 -3.60 -1.15 -4.58
N GLN A 379 -2.62 -1.07 -3.69
CA GLN A 379 -2.32 -2.13 -2.70
C GLN A 379 -3.22 -2.04 -1.47
N ASN A 380 -3.65 -0.83 -1.08
CA ASN A 380 -4.51 -0.61 0.08
C ASN A 380 -6.01 -0.68 -0.27
N THR A 381 -6.33 -0.84 -1.54
CA THR A 381 -7.71 -0.97 -2.03
C THR A 381 -7.99 -2.42 -2.41
N LEU A 382 -9.05 -2.98 -1.82
CA LEU A 382 -9.60 -4.28 -2.23
C LEU A 382 -10.90 -4.03 -3.01
N ILE A 383 -11.19 -4.89 -3.95
CA ILE A 383 -12.44 -4.87 -4.70
C ILE A 383 -13.10 -6.26 -4.67
N GLU A 384 -14.33 -6.33 -4.23
CA GLU A 384 -15.20 -7.50 -4.42
C GLU A 384 -15.90 -7.36 -5.76
N LEU A 385 -15.86 -8.41 -6.55
CA LEU A 385 -16.51 -8.50 -7.85
C LEU A 385 -17.73 -9.42 -7.75
N LYS A 386 -18.82 -9.02 -8.37
CA LYS A 386 -19.98 -9.87 -8.57
C LYS A 386 -20.19 -10.05 -10.07
N ASP A 387 -20.05 -11.27 -10.54
CA ASP A 387 -20.08 -11.60 -11.98
C ASP A 387 -19.09 -10.73 -12.81
N GLY A 388 -17.90 -10.46 -12.25
CA GLY A 388 -16.89 -9.60 -12.87
C GLY A 388 -17.16 -8.09 -12.77
N ILE A 389 -18.25 -7.66 -12.14
CA ILE A 389 -18.64 -6.25 -11.99
C ILE A 389 -18.24 -5.76 -10.59
N PRO A 390 -17.67 -4.55 -10.44
CA PRO A 390 -17.32 -3.97 -9.13
C PRO A 390 -18.56 -3.83 -8.23
N ASP A 391 -18.52 -4.49 -7.06
CA ASP A 391 -19.62 -4.47 -6.10
C ASP A 391 -19.23 -3.75 -4.80
N VAL A 392 -18.20 -4.20 -4.09
CA VAL A 392 -17.77 -3.59 -2.84
C VAL A 392 -16.30 -3.18 -2.90
N CYS A 393 -16.02 -1.94 -2.53
CA CYS A 393 -14.66 -1.43 -2.32
C CYS A 393 -14.34 -1.44 -0.82
N PHE A 394 -13.17 -1.97 -0.47
CA PHE A 394 -12.62 -1.89 0.88
C PHE A 394 -11.30 -1.12 0.85
N VAL A 395 -11.09 -0.23 1.82
CA VAL A 395 -9.81 0.47 1.99
C VAL A 395 -9.24 0.08 3.35
N ARG A 396 -7.97 -0.29 3.35
CA ARG A 396 -7.21 -0.74 4.53
C ARG A 396 -5.94 0.06 4.75
N ASP A 397 -5.22 -0.23 5.83
CA ASP A 397 -3.95 0.41 6.23
C ASP A 397 -4.15 1.90 6.53
N LEU A 398 -5.10 2.16 7.44
CA LEU A 398 -5.59 3.50 7.72
C LEU A 398 -4.65 4.32 8.63
N GLU A 399 -3.54 3.74 9.10
CA GLU A 399 -2.43 4.49 9.70
C GLU A 399 -1.99 5.68 8.82
N GLY A 400 -2.03 5.49 7.49
CA GLY A 400 -1.63 6.48 6.49
C GLY A 400 -2.59 7.65 6.29
N ILE A 401 -3.73 7.74 7.01
CA ILE A 401 -4.68 8.85 6.80
C ILE A 401 -4.07 10.21 7.12
N CYS A 402 -4.59 11.22 6.45
CA CYS A 402 -4.35 12.62 6.77
C CYS A 402 -5.68 13.31 7.03
N LEU A 403 -5.82 13.90 8.21
CA LEU A 403 -7.03 14.60 8.60
C LEU A 403 -6.88 16.10 8.35
N SER A 404 -7.69 16.67 7.46
CA SER A 404 -7.70 18.10 7.20
C SER A 404 -8.13 18.88 8.46
N ARG A 405 -7.23 19.66 9.03
CA ARG A 405 -7.47 20.46 10.23
C ARG A 405 -8.73 21.33 10.11
N THR A 406 -8.90 21.99 8.98
CA THR A 406 -10.03 22.91 8.76
C THR A 406 -11.36 22.16 8.81
N ILE A 407 -11.53 21.13 7.99
CA ILE A 407 -12.79 20.37 7.91
C ILE A 407 -13.04 19.63 9.23
N ALA A 408 -12.01 18.97 9.78
CA ALA A 408 -12.13 18.21 11.02
C ALA A 408 -12.49 19.07 12.25
N THR A 409 -12.03 20.33 12.28
CA THR A 409 -12.43 21.27 13.33
C THR A 409 -13.90 21.68 13.18
N GLU A 410 -14.35 21.96 11.97
CA GLU A 410 -15.76 22.26 11.69
C GLU A 410 -16.69 21.08 12.02
N LYS A 411 -16.20 19.85 11.78
CA LYS A 411 -16.92 18.60 12.11
C LYS A 411 -16.74 18.13 13.56
N GLN A 412 -16.04 18.90 14.36
CA GLN A 412 -15.77 18.61 15.78
C GLN A 412 -14.98 17.30 16.03
N LEU A 413 -14.30 16.78 15.03
CA LEU A 413 -13.37 15.65 15.20
C LEU A 413 -12.10 16.10 15.94
N VAL A 414 -11.69 17.35 15.72
CA VAL A 414 -10.61 18.01 16.46
C VAL A 414 -11.23 19.14 17.30
N PRO A 415 -11.04 19.20 18.62
CA PRO A 415 -10.22 18.31 19.48
C PRO A 415 -10.98 17.13 20.11
N ASN A 416 -12.23 16.86 19.73
CA ASN A 416 -13.09 15.94 20.51
C ASN A 416 -12.72 14.45 20.36
N VAL A 417 -12.23 14.04 19.20
CA VAL A 417 -11.82 12.65 18.93
C VAL A 417 -10.31 12.51 19.03
N VAL A 418 -9.57 13.43 18.41
CA VAL A 418 -8.10 13.47 18.46
C VAL A 418 -7.62 14.88 18.78
N ALA A 419 -6.46 14.95 19.45
CA ALA A 419 -5.84 16.23 19.80
C ALA A 419 -5.43 17.01 18.53
N ALA A 420 -5.42 18.33 18.60
CA ALA A 420 -4.94 19.19 17.52
C ALA A 420 -3.44 18.98 17.16
N SER A 421 -2.67 18.40 18.09
CA SER A 421 -1.27 18.02 17.94
C SER A 421 -1.07 16.59 17.45
N SER A 422 -2.16 15.83 17.22
CA SER A 422 -2.06 14.47 16.73
C SER A 422 -1.32 14.40 15.38
N PRO A 423 -0.46 13.40 15.17
CA PRO A 423 0.30 13.24 13.92
C PRO A 423 -0.57 12.94 12.70
N VAL A 424 -1.87 12.65 12.87
CA VAL A 424 -2.82 12.49 11.75
C VAL A 424 -3.40 13.82 11.26
N VAL A 425 -3.23 14.94 12.02
CA VAL A 425 -3.83 16.24 11.70
C VAL A 425 -2.89 17.09 10.84
N TYR A 426 -3.29 17.38 9.62
CA TYR A 426 -2.52 18.11 8.61
C TYR A 426 -3.20 19.43 8.21
N ALA A 427 -2.45 20.32 7.54
CA ALA A 427 -3.06 21.41 6.80
C ALA A 427 -4.00 20.86 5.71
N HIS A 428 -5.06 21.61 5.36
CA HIS A 428 -6.04 21.20 4.36
C HIS A 428 -5.38 20.86 3.02
N ASP A 429 -4.51 21.76 2.54
CA ASP A 429 -3.83 21.60 1.25
C ASP A 429 -2.93 20.35 1.21
N GLU A 430 -2.27 20.03 2.32
CA GLU A 430 -1.44 18.82 2.42
C GLU A 430 -2.30 17.56 2.40
N ALA A 431 -3.41 17.54 3.15
CA ALA A 431 -4.32 16.39 3.16
C ALA A 431 -4.95 16.17 1.76
N TRP A 432 -5.35 17.24 1.08
CA TRP A 432 -5.87 17.18 -0.29
C TRP A 432 -4.81 16.78 -1.31
N HIS A 433 -3.59 17.30 -1.18
CA HIS A 433 -2.46 16.92 -2.02
C HIS A 433 -2.17 15.42 -1.94
N ARG A 434 -2.14 14.84 -0.75
CA ARG A 434 -1.92 13.41 -0.55
C ARG A 434 -3.04 12.56 -1.14
N LEU A 435 -4.31 12.98 -0.97
CA LEU A 435 -5.44 12.30 -1.59
C LEU A 435 -5.28 12.27 -3.12
N LYS A 436 -5.00 13.41 -3.76
CA LYS A 436 -4.76 13.47 -5.21
C LYS A 436 -3.66 12.51 -5.66
N TYR A 437 -2.55 12.49 -4.93
CA TYR A 437 -1.44 11.60 -5.27
C TYR A 437 -1.84 10.13 -5.18
N TYR A 438 -2.43 9.70 -4.07
CA TYR A 438 -2.74 8.28 -3.90
C TYR A 438 -3.91 7.82 -4.76
N VAL A 439 -4.97 8.63 -4.87
CA VAL A 439 -6.20 8.24 -5.55
C VAL A 439 -6.14 8.54 -7.06
N VAL A 440 -5.64 9.70 -7.48
CA VAL A 440 -5.62 10.04 -8.90
C VAL A 440 -4.37 9.49 -9.60
N VAL A 441 -3.17 9.70 -9.03
CA VAL A 441 -1.92 9.28 -9.68
C VAL A 441 -1.71 7.77 -9.56
N ASN A 442 -1.68 7.24 -8.31
CA ASN A 442 -1.33 5.84 -8.09
C ASN A 442 -2.47 4.86 -8.35
N HIS A 443 -3.72 5.27 -8.12
CA HIS A 443 -4.85 4.38 -8.26
C HIS A 443 -5.51 4.54 -9.64
N LEU A 444 -6.16 5.68 -9.92
CA LEU A 444 -6.85 5.89 -11.20
C LEU A 444 -5.89 5.86 -12.38
N GLY A 445 -4.71 6.48 -12.25
CA GLY A 445 -3.70 6.47 -13.30
C GLY A 445 -3.33 5.05 -13.72
N HIS A 446 -3.12 4.16 -12.75
CA HIS A 446 -2.81 2.75 -13.01
C HIS A 446 -4.01 1.98 -13.60
N LEU A 447 -5.20 2.17 -13.01
CA LEU A 447 -6.43 1.54 -13.50
C LEU A 447 -6.73 1.91 -14.96
N VAL A 448 -6.81 3.23 -15.24
CA VAL A 448 -7.16 3.74 -16.57
C VAL A 448 -6.12 3.34 -17.62
N SER A 449 -4.83 3.39 -17.27
CA SER A 449 -3.78 2.93 -18.19
C SER A 449 -3.86 1.42 -18.47
N THR A 450 -4.24 0.61 -17.47
CA THR A 450 -4.37 -0.84 -17.65
C THR A 450 -5.53 -1.17 -18.61
N ILE A 451 -6.68 -0.51 -18.44
CA ILE A 451 -7.82 -0.63 -19.38
C ILE A 451 -7.41 -0.07 -20.76
N GLY A 452 -6.77 1.10 -20.77
CA GLY A 452 -6.32 1.76 -22.00
C GLY A 452 -5.34 0.95 -22.83
N LYS A 453 -4.45 0.17 -22.19
CA LYS A 453 -3.54 -0.76 -22.88
C LYS A 453 -4.30 -1.82 -23.67
N ALA A 454 -5.39 -2.34 -23.12
CA ALA A 454 -6.23 -3.34 -23.78
C ALA A 454 -7.09 -2.73 -24.88
N THR A 455 -7.73 -1.59 -24.62
CA THR A 455 -8.67 -0.92 -25.53
C THR A 455 -8.00 -0.04 -26.58
N ARG A 456 -6.73 0.34 -26.38
CA ARG A 456 -6.00 1.35 -27.17
C ARG A 456 -6.64 2.74 -27.17
N ASN A 457 -7.46 3.05 -26.17
CA ASN A 457 -8.23 4.29 -26.08
C ASN A 457 -8.27 4.86 -24.66
N GLU A 458 -7.11 5.25 -24.13
CA GLU A 458 -7.00 5.85 -22.78
C GLU A 458 -7.72 7.22 -22.69
N VAL A 459 -7.77 7.98 -23.79
CA VAL A 459 -8.36 9.31 -23.83
C VAL A 459 -9.85 9.27 -23.47
N VAL A 460 -10.62 8.37 -24.05
CA VAL A 460 -12.06 8.22 -23.77
C VAL A 460 -12.33 7.86 -22.31
N LEU A 461 -11.46 7.05 -21.70
CA LEU A 461 -11.59 6.69 -20.29
C LEU A 461 -11.37 7.92 -19.38
N TRP A 462 -10.39 8.78 -19.68
CA TRP A 462 -10.19 10.02 -18.93
C TRP A 462 -11.31 11.04 -19.16
N GLN A 463 -11.90 11.07 -20.35
CA GLN A 463 -13.10 11.87 -20.63
C GLN A 463 -14.30 11.40 -19.79
N LEU A 464 -14.47 10.08 -19.63
CA LEU A 464 -15.49 9.52 -18.75
C LEU A 464 -15.26 9.94 -17.30
N VAL A 465 -14.03 9.86 -16.79
CA VAL A 465 -13.69 10.32 -15.43
C VAL A 465 -14.06 11.80 -15.25
N ALA A 466 -13.64 12.66 -16.19
CA ALA A 466 -13.95 14.09 -16.16
C ALA A 466 -15.47 14.36 -16.19
N HIS A 467 -16.19 13.65 -17.05
CA HIS A 467 -17.67 13.73 -17.15
C HIS A 467 -18.37 13.33 -15.85
N ARG A 468 -17.95 12.20 -15.23
CA ARG A 468 -18.51 11.73 -13.95
C ARG A 468 -18.28 12.72 -12.83
N LEU A 469 -17.08 13.30 -12.72
CA LEU A 469 -16.78 14.35 -11.76
C LEU A 469 -17.71 15.55 -11.90
N MET A 470 -17.94 16.02 -13.12
CA MET A 470 -18.85 17.14 -13.37
C MET A 470 -20.32 16.81 -13.11
N THR A 471 -20.75 15.57 -13.33
CA THR A 471 -22.08 15.08 -12.95
C THR A 471 -22.24 15.09 -11.43
N TRP A 472 -21.30 14.49 -10.68
CA TRP A 472 -21.33 14.50 -9.22
C TRP A 472 -21.23 15.90 -8.62
N LYS A 473 -20.47 16.82 -9.22
CA LYS A 473 -20.45 18.23 -8.79
C LYS A 473 -21.86 18.84 -8.79
N LYS A 474 -22.69 18.53 -9.79
CA LYS A 474 -24.08 18.99 -9.86
C LYS A 474 -24.95 18.31 -8.80
N GLU A 475 -24.80 17.00 -8.61
CA GLU A 475 -25.55 16.19 -7.63
C GLU A 475 -25.25 16.61 -6.18
N TYR A 476 -23.99 16.96 -5.90
CA TYR A 476 -23.52 17.36 -4.56
C TYR A 476 -23.22 18.87 -4.45
N ALA A 477 -23.94 19.71 -5.21
CA ALA A 477 -23.74 21.16 -5.26
C ALA A 477 -23.88 21.85 -3.89
N ASN A 478 -24.59 21.24 -2.94
CA ASN A 478 -24.75 21.76 -1.57
C ASN A 478 -23.51 21.54 -0.68
N ASN A 479 -22.55 20.73 -1.08
CA ASN A 479 -21.29 20.51 -0.36
C ASN A 479 -20.18 21.33 -1.05
N ALA A 480 -19.88 22.50 -0.49
CA ALA A 480 -18.89 23.42 -1.07
C ALA A 480 -17.50 22.76 -1.19
N VAL A 481 -17.06 22.00 -0.17
CA VAL A 481 -15.76 21.29 -0.19
C VAL A 481 -15.72 20.26 -1.32
N PHE A 482 -16.81 19.52 -1.53
CA PHE A 482 -16.90 18.57 -2.65
C PHE A 482 -16.79 19.28 -4.00
N VAL A 483 -17.49 20.38 -4.14
CA VAL A 483 -17.45 21.22 -5.36
C VAL A 483 -16.03 21.72 -5.61
N ASP A 484 -15.37 22.26 -4.59
CA ASP A 484 -13.98 22.77 -4.70
C ASP A 484 -13.00 21.67 -5.08
N CYS A 485 -13.11 20.48 -4.49
CA CYS A 485 -12.30 19.31 -4.83
C CYS A 485 -12.46 18.91 -6.31
N VAL A 486 -13.69 18.86 -6.80
CA VAL A 486 -13.95 18.52 -8.21
C VAL A 486 -13.44 19.62 -9.14
N GLU A 487 -13.63 20.89 -8.79
CA GLU A 487 -13.12 22.01 -9.59
C GLU A 487 -11.60 22.01 -9.68
N ASP A 488 -10.91 21.75 -8.56
CA ASP A 488 -9.45 21.65 -8.57
C ASP A 488 -8.98 20.51 -9.51
N LEU A 489 -9.55 19.31 -9.40
CA LEU A 489 -9.22 18.21 -10.30
C LEU A 489 -9.52 18.53 -11.78
N TYR A 490 -10.59 19.25 -12.04
CA TYR A 490 -11.03 19.55 -13.40
C TYR A 490 -10.28 20.72 -14.03
N GLN A 491 -9.77 21.68 -13.24
CA GLN A 491 -9.15 22.92 -13.74
C GLN A 491 -7.62 22.91 -13.67
N THR A 492 -7.04 22.21 -12.70
CA THR A 492 -5.59 22.22 -12.47
C THR A 492 -4.88 21.41 -13.56
N PRO A 493 -3.96 22.03 -14.35
CA PRO A 493 -3.37 21.37 -15.52
C PRO A 493 -2.34 20.29 -15.17
N THR A 494 -1.80 20.31 -13.95
CA THR A 494 -0.79 19.34 -13.49
C THR A 494 -1.14 18.77 -12.11
N ILE A 495 -0.70 17.57 -11.85
CA ILE A 495 -0.81 16.93 -10.51
C ILE A 495 0.60 16.58 -10.04
N ALA A 496 0.85 16.79 -8.75
CA ALA A 496 2.11 16.40 -8.16
C ALA A 496 2.19 14.88 -7.99
N ALA A 497 3.32 14.31 -8.39
CA ALA A 497 3.65 12.90 -8.31
C ALA A 497 5.02 12.70 -7.65
N LYS A 498 5.20 11.62 -6.88
CA LYS A 498 6.49 11.31 -6.26
C LYS A 498 7.53 10.96 -7.34
N ALA A 499 8.63 11.68 -7.35
CA ALA A 499 9.80 11.40 -8.17
C ALA A 499 10.68 10.34 -7.49
N ASN A 500 10.23 9.07 -7.49
CA ASN A 500 10.81 8.01 -6.68
C ASN A 500 12.29 7.76 -6.99
N LEU A 501 12.70 7.81 -8.26
CA LEU A 501 14.11 7.65 -8.63
C LEU A 501 14.97 8.81 -8.11
N MET A 502 14.48 10.05 -8.23
CA MET A 502 15.14 11.23 -7.69
C MET A 502 15.25 11.16 -6.17
N SER A 503 14.16 10.78 -5.50
CA SER A 503 14.13 10.63 -4.04
C SER A 503 15.13 9.58 -3.56
N LYS A 504 15.23 8.45 -4.26
CA LYS A 504 16.19 7.39 -3.95
C LYS A 504 17.64 7.82 -4.22
N LEU A 505 17.89 8.56 -5.31
CA LEU A 505 19.20 9.06 -5.67
C LEU A 505 19.73 10.08 -4.65
N ASN A 506 18.85 10.90 -4.08
CA ASN A 506 19.18 11.92 -3.08
C ASN A 506 19.03 11.43 -1.64
N ASP A 507 18.72 10.16 -1.42
CA ASP A 507 18.50 9.54 -0.09
C ASP A 507 17.52 10.34 0.79
N CYS A 508 16.38 10.71 0.20
CA CYS A 508 15.40 11.59 0.86
C CYS A 508 14.60 10.92 1.99
N GLY A 509 14.81 9.63 2.26
CA GLY A 509 14.13 8.88 3.33
C GLY A 509 12.60 8.98 3.23
N ALA A 510 11.97 9.41 4.31
CA ALA A 510 10.51 9.57 4.40
C ALA A 510 9.95 10.82 3.69
N ASN A 511 10.82 11.76 3.27
CA ASN A 511 10.43 13.03 2.64
C ASN A 511 10.66 13.01 1.13
N PRO A 512 9.77 12.43 0.31
CA PRO A 512 9.98 12.25 -1.11
C PRO A 512 9.99 13.58 -1.87
N ILE A 513 10.78 13.63 -2.93
CA ILE A 513 10.72 14.72 -3.91
C ILE A 513 9.47 14.54 -4.77
N TYR A 514 8.76 15.63 -5.03
CA TYR A 514 7.62 15.67 -5.93
C TYR A 514 7.98 16.36 -7.24
N THR A 515 7.39 15.90 -8.33
CA THR A 515 7.39 16.54 -9.64
C THR A 515 5.96 16.73 -10.10
N HIS A 516 5.74 17.62 -11.07
CA HIS A 516 4.44 17.85 -11.66
C HIS A 516 4.31 17.09 -12.98
N ILE A 517 3.24 16.28 -13.08
CA ILE A 517 2.88 15.55 -14.30
C ILE A 517 1.58 16.11 -14.89
N PRO A 518 1.33 15.97 -16.20
CA PRO A 518 0.07 16.42 -16.80
C PRO A 518 -1.15 15.78 -16.11
N ASN A 519 -2.20 16.58 -15.90
CA ASN A 519 -3.48 16.11 -15.38
C ASN A 519 -4.40 15.70 -16.53
N PRO A 520 -4.62 14.41 -16.78
CA PRO A 520 -5.45 13.97 -17.91
C PRO A 520 -6.93 14.33 -17.75
N ILE A 521 -7.42 14.51 -16.51
CA ILE A 521 -8.79 14.99 -16.26
C ILE A 521 -8.98 16.40 -16.81
N CYS A 522 -8.01 17.29 -16.57
CA CYS A 522 -8.03 18.65 -17.08
C CYS A 522 -7.85 18.72 -18.60
N HIS A 523 -6.96 17.91 -19.15
CA HIS A 523 -6.60 17.96 -20.58
C HIS A 523 -7.62 17.30 -21.52
N ASN A 524 -8.52 16.46 -21.01
CA ASN A 524 -9.51 15.71 -21.80
C ASN A 524 -10.95 16.25 -21.63
N LYS A 525 -11.14 17.53 -21.36
CA LYS A 525 -12.43 18.17 -21.10
C LYS A 525 -13.39 18.20 -22.30
N GLU A 526 -12.88 18.18 -23.50
CA GLU A 526 -13.65 18.41 -24.72
C GLU A 526 -13.93 17.12 -25.48
N VAL A 527 -15.07 16.50 -25.22
CA VAL A 527 -16.01 15.93 -26.21
C VAL A 527 -17.35 15.83 -25.52
N SER A 528 -18.38 16.46 -26.09
CA SER A 528 -19.76 16.18 -25.75
C SER A 528 -20.02 14.68 -25.91
N TYR A 529 -20.16 13.97 -24.79
CA TYR A 529 -20.77 12.65 -24.78
C TYR A 529 -22.20 12.87 -25.30
N CYS A 530 -22.40 12.62 -26.58
CA CYS A 530 -23.73 12.50 -27.13
C CYS A 530 -24.38 11.32 -26.41
N GLU A 531 -25.45 11.58 -25.68
CA GLU A 531 -26.40 10.58 -25.22
C GLU A 531 -26.97 9.84 -26.45
N SER A 532 -26.21 8.89 -26.97
CA SER A 532 -26.68 7.97 -27.97
C SER A 532 -26.69 6.59 -27.33
N ASN A 533 -27.84 6.26 -26.72
CA ASN A 533 -28.43 4.92 -26.76
C ASN A 533 -29.56 4.81 -25.73
N ASN A 534 -30.69 5.44 -26.04
CA ASN A 534 -32.01 4.96 -25.66
C ASN A 534 -32.81 4.80 -26.96
N SER A 535 -32.75 3.63 -27.52
CA SER A 535 -33.82 3.07 -28.36
C SER A 535 -33.67 1.55 -28.40
#